data_1b127331d04a97c691eff555160592bd
#
_entry.id   1b127331d04a97c691eff555160592bd
#
_cell.length_a   1.000
_cell.length_b   1.000
_cell.length_c   1.000
_cell.angle_alpha   90.00
_cell.angle_beta   90.00
_cell.angle_gamma   90.00
#
_symmetry.space_group_name_H-M   'P 1'
#
loop_
_entity.id
_entity.type
_entity.pdbx_description
1 polymer ?
#
loop_
_entity_poly.entity_id
_entity_poly.type
_entity_poly.pdbx_seq_one_letter_code
_entity_poly.pdbx_strand_id
1 'polypeptide(L)'
;MHKVSATLLIIDDDEVVRESLAAYLEDSNFKVLQALNGLQGLQIFESEQPDLVICDLRMPQIDGLELIRRIRQTASETPIIVLSGAGVMSDAVEALRLGAADYLIKPLEDLAVLEHSVRRALDRAYLRVENQRYRDKLEAANRELQASLNLLQEDQNAGRQVQMNMLPVTPWSIEGLEFSHRIIPSLYLSGDFVDYFRVDERRVAFYLADVSGHGASSAFVTVLLKFMTTRLLYESRRNGTLPEFKPSEVLAHINRGLINTKLGKHVTMLGGVIDLEKNCLTYSIGGHLPRSEERRVGKECRL
;
A
#
# COMPACT_ATOMS: atom_id res chain seq x y z
N MET A 1 -32.84 -4.89 0.68
CA MET A 1 -32.65 -3.52 0.16
C MET A 1 -33.90 -3.15 -0.60
N HIS A 2 -34.62 -2.11 -0.19
CA HIS A 2 -35.80 -1.62 -0.92
C HIS A 2 -35.35 -1.18 -2.32
N LYS A 3 -35.74 -1.92 -3.34
CA LYS A 3 -35.61 -1.50 -4.73
C LYS A 3 -36.51 -0.27 -4.90
N VAL A 4 -35.93 0.93 -4.90
CA VAL A 4 -36.61 2.10 -5.43
C VAL A 4 -36.92 1.75 -6.88
N SER A 5 -38.20 1.82 -7.28
CA SER A 5 -38.63 1.56 -8.64
C SER A 5 -37.90 2.54 -9.56
N ALA A 6 -37.13 2.02 -10.54
CA ALA A 6 -36.38 2.89 -11.48
C ALA A 6 -37.40 3.71 -12.30
N THR A 7 -37.06 4.97 -12.56
CA THR A 7 -37.85 5.90 -13.35
C THR A 7 -37.41 5.85 -14.81
N LEU A 8 -38.33 5.49 -15.70
CA LEU A 8 -38.11 5.39 -17.14
C LEU A 8 -38.80 6.56 -17.82
N LEU A 9 -38.22 7.12 -18.86
CA LEU A 9 -38.85 8.10 -19.74
C LEU A 9 -39.07 7.49 -21.12
N ILE A 10 -40.32 7.41 -21.56
CA ILE A 10 -40.71 6.96 -22.90
C ILE A 10 -41.03 8.17 -23.76
N ILE A 11 -40.41 8.26 -24.92
CA ILE A 11 -40.57 9.36 -25.88
C ILE A 11 -40.95 8.75 -27.24
N ASP A 12 -42.21 8.92 -27.62
CA ASP A 12 -42.77 8.35 -28.85
C ASP A 12 -43.93 9.24 -29.30
N ASP A 13 -44.02 9.58 -30.56
CA ASP A 13 -45.12 10.42 -31.08
C ASP A 13 -46.41 9.60 -31.36
N ASP A 14 -46.31 8.26 -31.48
CA ASP A 14 -47.45 7.38 -31.55
C ASP A 14 -48.03 7.11 -30.14
N GLU A 15 -49.22 7.63 -29.88
CA GLU A 15 -49.92 7.52 -28.59
C GLU A 15 -50.20 6.07 -28.22
N VAL A 16 -50.62 5.25 -29.16
CA VAL A 16 -51.00 3.84 -28.91
C VAL A 16 -49.76 3.02 -28.52
N VAL A 17 -48.66 3.23 -29.22
CA VAL A 17 -47.40 2.56 -28.91
C VAL A 17 -46.88 3.05 -27.53
N ARG A 18 -46.85 4.35 -27.29
CA ARG A 18 -46.37 4.95 -26.03
C ARG A 18 -47.16 4.45 -24.83
N GLU A 19 -48.50 4.44 -24.90
CA GLU A 19 -49.37 3.94 -23.82
C GLU A 19 -49.19 2.45 -23.58
N SER A 20 -49.10 1.65 -24.63
CA SER A 20 -48.88 0.20 -24.53
C SER A 20 -47.56 -0.13 -23.84
N LEU A 21 -46.47 0.57 -24.22
CA LEU A 21 -45.15 0.40 -23.60
C LEU A 21 -45.14 0.84 -22.13
N ALA A 22 -45.82 1.97 -21.85
CA ALA A 22 -45.93 2.48 -20.50
C ALA A 22 -46.68 1.53 -19.58
N ALA A 23 -47.84 1.06 -19.98
CA ALA A 23 -48.66 0.11 -19.20
C ALA A 23 -47.85 -1.15 -18.88
N TYR A 24 -47.19 -1.76 -19.87
CA TYR A 24 -46.39 -2.97 -19.66
C TYR A 24 -45.21 -2.75 -18.68
N LEU A 25 -44.50 -1.64 -18.79
CA LEU A 25 -43.37 -1.35 -17.93
C LEU A 25 -43.80 -0.95 -16.49
N GLU A 26 -44.97 -0.32 -16.34
CA GLU A 26 -45.60 -0.08 -15.04
C GLU A 26 -45.97 -1.37 -14.33
N ASP A 27 -46.56 -2.32 -15.07
CA ASP A 27 -46.86 -3.69 -14.58
C ASP A 27 -45.57 -4.44 -14.16
N SER A 28 -44.45 -4.13 -14.81
CA SER A 28 -43.12 -4.65 -14.47
C SER A 28 -42.41 -3.93 -13.29
N ASN A 29 -43.18 -3.08 -12.56
CA ASN A 29 -42.72 -2.28 -11.39
C ASN A 29 -41.72 -1.18 -11.72
N PHE A 30 -41.77 -0.55 -12.87
CA PHE A 30 -41.05 0.68 -13.18
C PHE A 30 -41.97 1.90 -12.98
N LYS A 31 -41.40 3.06 -12.62
CA LYS A 31 -42.10 4.34 -12.70
C LYS A 31 -41.93 4.86 -14.13
N VAL A 32 -43.01 5.17 -14.84
CA VAL A 32 -42.91 5.61 -16.23
C VAL A 32 -43.35 7.07 -16.39
N LEU A 33 -42.49 7.84 -17.07
CA LEU A 33 -42.79 9.18 -17.55
C LEU A 33 -42.96 9.12 -19.06
N GLN A 34 -43.85 9.90 -19.62
CA GLN A 34 -44.19 9.88 -21.03
C GLN A 34 -43.99 11.27 -21.67
N ALA A 35 -43.49 11.28 -22.89
CA ALA A 35 -43.36 12.48 -23.73
C ALA A 35 -43.81 12.22 -25.15
N LEU A 36 -44.51 13.17 -25.75
CA LEU A 36 -45.11 13.08 -27.09
C LEU A 36 -44.12 13.36 -28.23
N ASN A 37 -42.97 13.97 -27.93
CA ASN A 37 -41.95 14.34 -28.89
C ASN A 37 -40.60 14.59 -28.21
N GLY A 38 -39.57 14.74 -29.01
CA GLY A 38 -38.21 14.95 -28.48
C GLY A 38 -38.01 16.22 -27.63
N LEU A 39 -38.75 17.32 -27.95
CA LEU A 39 -38.64 18.56 -27.17
C LEU A 39 -39.19 18.40 -25.77
N GLN A 40 -40.40 17.83 -25.63
CA GLN A 40 -41.01 17.53 -24.33
C GLN A 40 -40.14 16.51 -23.58
N GLY A 41 -39.60 15.51 -24.30
CA GLY A 41 -38.70 14.51 -23.73
C GLY A 41 -37.47 15.13 -23.08
N LEU A 42 -36.82 16.11 -23.70
CA LEU A 42 -35.70 16.83 -23.12
C LEU A 42 -36.09 17.62 -21.86
N GLN A 43 -37.23 18.30 -21.89
CA GLN A 43 -37.72 19.05 -20.72
C GLN A 43 -37.96 18.13 -19.52
N ILE A 44 -38.62 17.00 -19.72
CA ILE A 44 -38.85 16.00 -18.68
C ILE A 44 -37.53 15.37 -18.22
N PHE A 45 -36.62 15.09 -19.17
CA PHE A 45 -35.31 14.55 -18.83
C PHE A 45 -34.51 15.47 -17.90
N GLU A 46 -34.52 16.79 -18.18
CA GLU A 46 -33.81 17.78 -17.36
C GLU A 46 -34.44 17.99 -15.98
N SER A 47 -35.79 17.98 -15.89
CA SER A 47 -36.49 18.20 -14.63
C SER A 47 -36.56 16.97 -13.74
N GLU A 48 -36.80 15.78 -14.29
CA GLU A 48 -37.08 14.54 -13.55
C GLU A 48 -35.88 13.61 -13.44
N GLN A 49 -34.85 13.78 -14.26
CA GLN A 49 -33.62 12.98 -14.29
C GLN A 49 -33.89 11.46 -14.26
N PRO A 50 -34.55 10.89 -15.30
CA PRO A 50 -34.91 9.49 -15.32
C PRO A 50 -33.66 8.58 -15.34
N ASP A 51 -33.79 7.36 -14.79
CA ASP A 51 -32.73 6.37 -14.75
C ASP A 51 -32.45 5.75 -16.12
N LEU A 52 -33.42 5.79 -17.06
CA LEU A 52 -33.28 5.30 -18.42
C LEU A 52 -34.27 6.01 -19.36
N VAL A 53 -33.85 6.23 -20.60
CA VAL A 53 -34.71 6.80 -21.66
C VAL A 53 -34.95 5.75 -22.73
N ILE A 54 -36.22 5.62 -23.16
CA ILE A 54 -36.64 4.88 -24.32
C ILE A 54 -37.16 5.89 -25.33
N CYS A 55 -36.59 5.94 -26.52
CA CYS A 55 -37.01 6.94 -27.52
C CYS A 55 -37.21 6.30 -28.90
N ASP A 56 -38.24 6.76 -29.61
CA ASP A 56 -38.37 6.50 -31.03
C ASP A 56 -37.32 7.29 -31.81
N LEU A 57 -36.85 6.74 -32.92
CA LEU A 57 -35.92 7.44 -33.83
C LEU A 57 -36.63 8.46 -34.70
N ARG A 58 -37.83 8.19 -35.12
CA ARG A 58 -38.56 8.95 -36.08
C ARG A 58 -39.66 9.78 -35.47
N MET A 59 -39.34 10.94 -34.95
CA MET A 59 -40.30 11.85 -34.33
C MET A 59 -40.25 13.23 -35.00
N PRO A 60 -41.36 14.00 -35.00
CA PRO A 60 -41.37 15.36 -35.50
C PRO A 60 -40.57 16.31 -34.60
N GLN A 61 -40.06 17.39 -35.19
CA GLN A 61 -39.29 18.48 -34.55
C GLN A 61 -37.85 18.08 -34.15
N ILE A 62 -37.68 17.21 -33.20
CA ILE A 62 -36.40 16.65 -32.76
C ILE A 62 -36.49 15.15 -32.90
N ASP A 63 -35.66 14.60 -33.79
CA ASP A 63 -35.55 13.16 -33.99
C ASP A 63 -34.74 12.48 -32.87
N GLY A 64 -34.85 11.15 -32.81
CA GLY A 64 -34.17 10.39 -31.75
C GLY A 64 -32.64 10.52 -31.76
N LEU A 65 -32.01 10.69 -32.92
CA LEU A 65 -30.55 10.86 -33.01
C LEU A 65 -30.09 12.20 -32.43
N GLU A 66 -30.85 13.26 -32.73
CA GLU A 66 -30.57 14.59 -32.15
C GLU A 66 -30.86 14.61 -30.63
N LEU A 67 -31.92 13.91 -30.20
CA LEU A 67 -32.22 13.73 -28.78
C LEU A 67 -31.04 13.06 -28.04
N ILE A 68 -30.50 11.97 -28.59
CA ILE A 68 -29.34 11.28 -28.01
C ILE A 68 -28.16 12.24 -27.90
N ARG A 69 -27.85 13.00 -28.97
CA ARG A 69 -26.73 13.96 -28.95
C ARG A 69 -26.88 14.97 -27.83
N ARG A 70 -28.07 15.54 -27.62
CA ARG A 70 -28.33 16.53 -26.58
C ARG A 70 -28.24 15.93 -25.18
N ILE A 71 -28.82 14.77 -24.95
CA ILE A 71 -28.69 14.08 -23.65
C ILE A 71 -27.24 13.75 -23.35
N ARG A 72 -26.44 13.29 -24.33
CA ARG A 72 -25.03 13.00 -24.13
C ARG A 72 -24.16 14.23 -23.82
N GLN A 73 -24.60 15.42 -24.22
CA GLN A 73 -23.91 16.67 -23.86
C GLN A 73 -24.16 17.08 -22.40
N THR A 74 -25.30 16.76 -21.83
CA THR A 74 -25.71 17.17 -20.46
C THR A 74 -25.54 16.08 -19.42
N ALA A 75 -25.83 14.82 -19.77
CA ALA A 75 -25.78 13.68 -18.85
C ALA A 75 -25.31 12.42 -19.60
N SER A 76 -24.02 12.21 -19.59
CA SER A 76 -23.40 11.17 -20.43
C SER A 76 -23.75 9.73 -20.04
N GLU A 77 -24.16 9.47 -18.80
CA GLU A 77 -24.24 8.11 -18.25
C GLU A 77 -25.67 7.50 -18.26
N THR A 78 -26.72 8.31 -18.44
CA THR A 78 -28.10 7.76 -18.51
C THR A 78 -28.26 6.84 -19.72
N PRO A 79 -28.63 5.56 -19.53
CA PRO A 79 -28.81 4.63 -20.63
C PRO A 79 -30.01 5.03 -21.52
N ILE A 80 -29.84 4.94 -22.83
CA ILE A 80 -30.86 5.26 -23.83
C ILE A 80 -31.08 4.00 -24.66
N ILE A 81 -32.33 3.53 -24.73
CA ILE A 81 -32.76 2.48 -25.63
C ILE A 81 -33.55 3.09 -26.78
N VAL A 82 -33.22 2.70 -27.97
CA VAL A 82 -33.84 3.26 -29.17
C VAL A 82 -34.83 2.29 -29.78
N LEU A 83 -36.02 2.81 -30.14
CA LEU A 83 -37.03 2.08 -30.93
C LEU A 83 -36.91 2.54 -32.39
N SER A 84 -36.87 1.60 -33.34
CA SER A 84 -36.72 1.92 -34.76
C SER A 84 -37.71 1.09 -35.61
N GLY A 85 -38.28 1.71 -36.59
CA GLY A 85 -39.13 0.99 -37.57
C GLY A 85 -38.34 0.03 -38.46
N ALA A 86 -38.98 -0.98 -38.98
CA ALA A 86 -38.41 -1.97 -39.89
C ALA A 86 -37.85 -1.27 -41.16
N GLY A 87 -36.55 -1.44 -41.43
CA GLY A 87 -35.94 -1.05 -42.69
C GLY A 87 -34.80 0.00 -42.63
N VAL A 88 -34.42 0.52 -41.45
CA VAL A 88 -33.38 1.55 -41.35
C VAL A 88 -32.24 1.11 -40.43
N MET A 89 -31.55 0.05 -40.86
CA MET A 89 -30.37 -0.47 -40.11
C MET A 89 -29.27 0.63 -39.92
N SER A 90 -29.16 1.58 -40.88
CA SER A 90 -28.21 2.71 -40.76
C SER A 90 -28.45 3.58 -39.53
N ASP A 91 -29.72 3.88 -39.23
CA ASP A 91 -30.08 4.77 -38.13
C ASP A 91 -29.84 4.09 -36.75
N ALA A 92 -30.08 2.78 -36.67
CA ALA A 92 -29.78 1.97 -35.50
C ALA A 92 -28.26 1.93 -35.21
N VAL A 93 -27.43 1.76 -36.24
CA VAL A 93 -25.97 1.79 -36.13
C VAL A 93 -25.49 3.19 -35.70
N GLU A 94 -26.09 4.26 -36.24
CA GLU A 94 -25.75 5.61 -35.81
C GLU A 94 -26.13 5.90 -34.36
N ALA A 95 -27.31 5.45 -33.92
CA ALA A 95 -27.75 5.56 -32.53
C ALA A 95 -26.75 4.88 -31.56
N LEU A 96 -26.28 3.69 -31.88
CA LEU A 96 -25.28 2.98 -31.09
C LEU A 96 -23.92 3.73 -31.06
N ARG A 97 -23.51 4.31 -32.19
CA ARG A 97 -22.30 5.16 -32.25
C ARG A 97 -22.41 6.42 -31.40
N LEU A 98 -23.61 7.00 -31.34
CA LEU A 98 -23.91 8.15 -30.48
C LEU A 98 -24.03 7.77 -28.99
N GLY A 99 -23.95 6.47 -28.67
CA GLY A 99 -23.94 6.00 -27.28
C GLY A 99 -25.28 5.46 -26.78
N ALA A 100 -26.21 5.09 -27.67
CA ALA A 100 -27.38 4.30 -27.25
C ALA A 100 -26.93 2.99 -26.60
N ALA A 101 -27.58 2.59 -25.53
CA ALA A 101 -27.26 1.36 -24.80
C ALA A 101 -27.75 0.11 -25.53
N ASP A 102 -28.86 0.26 -26.25
CA ASP A 102 -29.47 -0.81 -27.05
C ASP A 102 -30.41 -0.21 -28.10
N TYR A 103 -30.85 -1.06 -29.08
CA TYR A 103 -31.90 -0.71 -30.03
C TYR A 103 -32.85 -1.88 -30.20
N LEU A 104 -34.14 -1.59 -30.46
CA LEU A 104 -35.18 -2.56 -30.69
C LEU A 104 -35.96 -2.16 -31.95
N ILE A 105 -36.42 -3.17 -32.72
CA ILE A 105 -37.13 -2.97 -33.99
C ILE A 105 -38.64 -3.02 -33.72
N LYS A 106 -39.38 -2.03 -34.19
CA LYS A 106 -40.84 -2.03 -34.21
C LYS A 106 -41.38 -2.81 -35.43
N PRO A 107 -42.53 -3.55 -35.33
CA PRO A 107 -43.34 -3.74 -34.12
C PRO A 107 -42.65 -4.68 -33.12
N LEU A 108 -42.78 -4.41 -31.81
CA LEU A 108 -42.32 -5.32 -30.77
C LEU A 108 -43.32 -6.45 -30.63
N GLU A 109 -43.01 -7.62 -31.20
CA GLU A 109 -43.85 -8.79 -31.10
C GLU A 109 -43.95 -9.32 -29.67
N ASP A 110 -42.91 -9.16 -28.88
CA ASP A 110 -42.82 -9.53 -27.48
C ASP A 110 -42.24 -8.39 -26.65
N LEU A 111 -43.05 -7.82 -25.73
CA LEU A 111 -42.63 -6.74 -24.83
C LEU A 111 -41.64 -7.22 -23.74
N ALA A 112 -41.50 -8.53 -23.51
CA ALA A 112 -40.49 -9.07 -22.61
C ALA A 112 -39.07 -8.77 -23.10
N VAL A 113 -38.88 -8.63 -24.41
CA VAL A 113 -37.58 -8.20 -24.99
C VAL A 113 -37.22 -6.79 -24.56
N LEU A 114 -38.20 -5.87 -24.54
CA LEU A 114 -38.00 -4.51 -24.07
C LEU A 114 -37.65 -4.48 -22.58
N GLU A 115 -38.40 -5.20 -21.76
CA GLU A 115 -38.12 -5.30 -20.31
C GLU A 115 -36.71 -5.84 -20.06
N HIS A 116 -36.31 -6.87 -20.76
CA HIS A 116 -34.97 -7.45 -20.67
C HIS A 116 -33.87 -6.43 -21.02
N SER A 117 -34.03 -5.68 -22.12
CA SER A 117 -33.14 -4.62 -22.52
C SER A 117 -33.06 -3.50 -21.47
N VAL A 118 -34.17 -3.07 -20.91
CA VAL A 118 -34.26 -2.07 -19.85
C VAL A 118 -33.47 -2.52 -18.62
N ARG A 119 -33.75 -3.72 -18.10
CA ARG A 119 -33.05 -4.27 -16.93
C ARG A 119 -31.54 -4.36 -17.17
N ARG A 120 -31.14 -4.90 -18.33
CA ARG A 120 -29.72 -5.00 -18.70
C ARG A 120 -29.01 -3.65 -18.80
N ALA A 121 -29.70 -2.64 -19.35
CA ALA A 121 -29.15 -1.29 -19.48
C ALA A 121 -28.98 -0.60 -18.09
N LEU A 122 -29.99 -0.74 -17.22
CA LEU A 122 -29.95 -0.24 -15.86
C LEU A 122 -28.85 -0.91 -15.02
N ASP A 123 -28.73 -2.23 -15.09
CA ASP A 123 -27.70 -2.99 -14.37
C ASP A 123 -26.29 -2.55 -14.81
N ARG A 124 -26.08 -2.35 -16.11
CA ARG A 124 -24.80 -1.83 -16.62
C ARG A 124 -24.48 -0.43 -16.11
N ALA A 125 -25.48 0.47 -16.10
CA ALA A 125 -25.29 1.82 -15.61
C ALA A 125 -24.95 1.82 -14.12
N TYR A 126 -25.71 1.05 -13.33
CA TYR A 126 -25.44 0.87 -11.91
C TYR A 126 -24.04 0.34 -11.62
N LEU A 127 -23.63 -0.73 -12.30
CA LEU A 127 -22.30 -1.32 -12.13
C LEU A 127 -21.17 -0.37 -12.54
N ARG A 128 -21.38 0.49 -13.55
CA ARG A 128 -20.40 1.51 -13.93
C ARG A 128 -20.19 2.54 -12.81
N VAL A 129 -21.28 3.09 -12.28
CA VAL A 129 -21.24 4.06 -11.18
C VAL A 129 -20.59 3.46 -9.94
N GLU A 130 -20.99 2.22 -9.59
CA GLU A 130 -20.42 1.53 -8.44
C GLU A 130 -18.91 1.25 -8.63
N ASN A 131 -18.52 0.77 -9.81
CA ASN A 131 -17.10 0.55 -10.13
C ASN A 131 -16.28 1.84 -10.05
N GLN A 132 -16.81 2.97 -10.55
CA GLN A 132 -16.14 4.26 -10.44
C GLN A 132 -15.96 4.66 -8.96
N ARG A 133 -16.98 4.51 -8.13
CA ARG A 133 -16.89 4.79 -6.70
C ARG A 133 -15.85 3.92 -5.98
N TYR A 134 -15.76 2.64 -6.35
CA TYR A 134 -14.74 1.75 -5.79
C TYR A 134 -13.32 2.14 -6.23
N ARG A 135 -13.15 2.54 -7.50
CA ARG A 135 -11.86 3.04 -8.01
C ARG A 135 -11.41 4.28 -7.24
N ASP A 136 -12.30 5.26 -7.09
CA ASP A 136 -11.98 6.50 -6.37
C ASP A 136 -11.58 6.23 -4.91
N LYS A 137 -12.31 5.33 -4.23
CA LYS A 137 -11.97 4.90 -2.86
C LYS A 137 -10.62 4.17 -2.80
N LEU A 138 -10.36 3.29 -3.75
CA LEU A 138 -9.11 2.53 -3.81
C LEU A 138 -7.91 3.46 -4.07
N GLU A 139 -8.06 4.42 -4.97
CA GLU A 139 -7.03 5.42 -5.25
C GLU A 139 -6.74 6.32 -4.05
N ALA A 140 -7.79 6.73 -3.31
CA ALA A 140 -7.63 7.50 -2.08
C ALA A 140 -6.89 6.70 -1.00
N ALA A 141 -7.31 5.45 -0.74
CA ALA A 141 -6.66 4.57 0.23
C ALA A 141 -5.21 4.26 -0.16
N ASN A 142 -4.94 4.06 -1.44
CA ASN A 142 -3.58 3.80 -1.94
C ASN A 142 -2.66 5.02 -1.73
N ARG A 143 -3.16 6.25 -1.97
CA ARG A 143 -2.41 7.48 -1.70
C ARG A 143 -2.08 7.64 -0.22
N GLU A 144 -3.03 7.37 0.67
CA GLU A 144 -2.83 7.44 2.12
C GLU A 144 -1.82 6.39 2.60
N LEU A 145 -1.94 5.16 2.12
CA LEU A 145 -1.00 4.08 2.42
C LEU A 145 0.42 4.43 1.96
N GLN A 146 0.56 4.95 0.75
CA GLN A 146 1.86 5.34 0.21
C GLN A 146 2.51 6.46 1.02
N ALA A 147 1.73 7.46 1.45
CA ALA A 147 2.23 8.52 2.32
C ALA A 147 2.70 7.98 3.67
N SER A 148 1.94 7.06 4.27
CA SER A 148 2.31 6.42 5.53
C SER A 148 3.58 5.56 5.41
N LEU A 149 3.72 4.82 4.30
CA LEU A 149 4.93 4.03 4.02
C LEU A 149 6.16 4.91 3.85
N ASN A 150 6.05 6.03 3.14
CA ASN A 150 7.14 6.96 2.95
C ASN A 150 7.62 7.55 4.29
N LEU A 151 6.67 7.96 5.14
CA LEU A 151 6.99 8.48 6.48
C LEU A 151 7.72 7.42 7.34
N LEU A 152 7.21 6.19 7.37
CA LEU A 152 7.86 5.09 8.09
C LEU A 152 9.26 4.80 7.55
N GLN A 153 9.47 4.92 6.24
CA GLN A 153 10.76 4.71 5.61
C GLN A 153 11.75 5.81 5.96
N GLU A 154 11.31 7.05 6.02
CA GLU A 154 12.13 8.18 6.48
C GLU A 154 12.57 8.01 7.94
N ASP A 155 11.66 7.65 8.83
CA ASP A 155 11.96 7.38 10.24
C ASP A 155 12.96 6.24 10.42
N GLN A 156 12.81 5.16 9.64
CA GLN A 156 13.74 4.04 9.68
C GLN A 156 15.12 4.39 9.13
N ASN A 157 15.18 5.21 8.09
CA ASN A 157 16.45 5.72 7.56
C ASN A 157 17.18 6.63 8.55
N ALA A 158 16.45 7.50 9.26
CA ALA A 158 17.01 8.32 10.32
C ALA A 158 17.60 7.46 11.45
N GLY A 159 16.87 6.44 11.90
CA GLY A 159 17.35 5.48 12.89
C GLY A 159 18.60 4.72 12.43
N ARG A 160 18.65 4.31 11.16
CA ARG A 160 19.83 3.70 10.54
C ARG A 160 21.05 4.63 10.57
N GLN A 161 20.85 5.89 10.22
CA GLN A 161 21.94 6.89 10.24
C GLN A 161 22.55 7.00 11.65
N VAL A 162 21.70 7.07 12.67
CA VAL A 162 22.16 7.10 14.07
C VAL A 162 22.98 5.85 14.41
N GLN A 163 22.47 4.66 14.06
CA GLN A 163 23.17 3.41 14.33
C GLN A 163 24.52 3.32 13.61
N MET A 164 24.58 3.72 12.34
CA MET A 164 25.82 3.72 11.56
C MET A 164 26.87 4.69 12.11
N ASN A 165 26.43 5.86 12.58
CA ASN A 165 27.32 6.85 13.19
C ASN A 165 27.88 6.41 14.56
N MET A 166 27.30 5.39 15.18
CA MET A 166 27.80 4.82 16.44
C MET A 166 28.86 3.76 16.25
N LEU A 167 29.02 3.22 15.03
CA LEU A 167 30.05 2.25 14.73
C LEU A 167 31.44 2.89 14.77
N PRO A 168 32.46 2.12 15.14
CA PRO A 168 33.84 2.63 15.14
C PRO A 168 34.32 2.92 13.70
N VAL A 169 35.35 3.76 13.60
CA VAL A 169 36.00 4.05 12.31
C VAL A 169 36.59 2.78 11.74
N THR A 170 36.39 2.54 10.44
CA THR A 170 36.89 1.35 9.75
C THR A 170 37.54 1.72 8.42
N PRO A 171 38.75 1.22 8.05
CA PRO A 171 39.66 0.44 8.91
C PRO A 171 40.29 1.32 10.03
N TRP A 172 40.60 0.70 11.17
CA TRP A 172 41.34 1.33 12.25
C TRP A 172 42.61 0.55 12.55
N SER A 173 43.77 1.21 12.38
CA SER A 173 45.08 0.62 12.58
C SER A 173 45.73 1.14 13.86
N ILE A 174 46.30 0.24 14.67
CA ILE A 174 46.97 0.52 15.91
C ILE A 174 48.07 -0.50 16.17
N GLU A 175 49.32 -0.03 16.30
CA GLU A 175 50.48 -0.83 16.69
C GLU A 175 50.63 -2.18 15.96
N GLY A 176 50.40 -2.19 14.64
CA GLY A 176 50.48 -3.39 13.81
C GLY A 176 49.21 -4.24 13.73
N LEU A 177 48.16 -3.87 14.46
CA LEU A 177 46.84 -4.45 14.33
C LEU A 177 45.98 -3.59 13.43
N GLU A 178 45.13 -4.23 12.61
CA GLU A 178 44.08 -3.59 11.82
C GLU A 178 42.73 -4.15 12.19
N PHE A 179 41.80 -3.29 12.54
CA PHE A 179 40.38 -3.61 12.77
C PHE A 179 39.58 -3.12 11.59
N SER A 180 38.87 -4.04 10.98
CA SER A 180 37.90 -3.71 9.94
C SER A 180 36.58 -4.46 10.15
N HIS A 181 35.49 -3.84 9.79
CA HIS A 181 34.16 -4.45 9.89
C HIS A 181 33.28 -4.08 8.71
N ARG A 182 32.27 -4.91 8.49
CA ARG A 182 31.20 -4.65 7.53
C ARG A 182 29.90 -5.18 8.11
N ILE A 183 28.88 -4.31 8.28
CA ILE A 183 27.54 -4.68 8.69
C ILE A 183 26.61 -4.52 7.51
N ILE A 184 25.84 -5.58 7.20
CA ILE A 184 24.84 -5.60 6.14
C ILE A 184 23.50 -5.86 6.82
N PRO A 185 22.70 -4.83 7.11
CA PRO A 185 21.39 -5.01 7.72
C PRO A 185 20.46 -5.83 6.80
N SER A 186 19.67 -6.72 7.36
CA SER A 186 18.63 -7.45 6.61
C SER A 186 17.47 -6.57 6.16
N LEU A 187 17.21 -5.49 6.91
CA LEU A 187 16.25 -4.42 6.63
C LEU A 187 16.97 -3.06 6.80
N TYR A 188 16.30 -2.08 7.38
CA TYR A 188 16.88 -0.75 7.62
C TYR A 188 17.83 -0.71 8.82
N LEU A 189 17.51 -1.46 9.89
CA LEU A 189 18.21 -1.47 11.16
C LEU A 189 18.73 -2.86 11.47
N SER A 190 19.91 -2.94 12.11
CA SER A 190 20.58 -4.20 12.45
C SER A 190 20.47 -4.52 13.94
N GLY A 191 20.26 -5.80 14.26
CA GLY A 191 20.52 -6.36 15.58
C GLY A 191 22.00 -6.63 15.84
N ASP A 192 22.77 -6.82 14.78
CA ASP A 192 24.22 -7.00 14.86
C ASP A 192 24.91 -5.68 15.17
N PHE A 193 25.90 -5.72 16.03
CA PHE A 193 26.71 -4.57 16.40
C PHE A 193 28.16 -4.97 16.66
N VAL A 194 29.07 -4.13 16.26
CA VAL A 194 30.51 -4.28 16.52
C VAL A 194 31.06 -2.98 17.06
N ASP A 195 31.99 -3.11 18.01
CA ASP A 195 32.73 -1.97 18.50
C ASP A 195 34.17 -2.38 18.84
N TYR A 196 35.12 -1.45 18.70
CA TYR A 196 36.49 -1.59 19.12
C TYR A 196 37.03 -0.23 19.49
N PHE A 197 37.82 -0.18 20.57
CA PHE A 197 38.31 1.07 21.14
C PHE A 197 39.56 0.85 22.00
N ARG A 198 40.34 1.89 22.16
CA ARG A 198 41.47 1.86 23.04
C ARG A 198 41.02 1.99 24.50
N VAL A 199 41.40 1.03 25.34
CA VAL A 199 41.15 1.05 26.80
C VAL A 199 42.14 1.98 27.49
N ASP A 200 43.44 1.76 27.24
CA ASP A 200 44.55 2.55 27.67
C ASP A 200 45.73 2.50 26.68
N GLU A 201 46.94 2.91 27.06
CA GLU A 201 48.09 2.93 26.16
C GLU A 201 48.49 1.52 25.67
N ARG A 202 48.17 0.48 26.41
CA ARG A 202 48.59 -0.92 26.16
C ARG A 202 47.49 -1.83 25.67
N ARG A 203 46.21 -1.46 25.85
CA ARG A 203 45.13 -2.38 25.64
C ARG A 203 44.06 -1.85 24.71
N VAL A 204 43.64 -2.70 23.82
CA VAL A 204 42.50 -2.48 22.93
C VAL A 204 41.39 -3.50 23.26
N ALA A 205 40.16 -3.02 23.43
CA ALA A 205 39.01 -3.85 23.60
C ALA A 205 38.17 -3.88 22.32
N PHE A 206 37.48 -5.00 22.09
CA PHE A 206 36.50 -5.15 21.03
C PHE A 206 35.33 -6.00 21.51
N TYR A 207 34.19 -5.84 20.88
CA TYR A 207 33.10 -6.77 21.01
C TYR A 207 32.26 -6.90 19.76
N LEU A 208 31.65 -8.07 19.60
CA LEU A 208 30.63 -8.41 18.61
C LEU A 208 29.38 -8.78 19.38
N ALA A 209 28.25 -8.24 19.01
CA ALA A 209 26.96 -8.54 19.63
C ALA A 209 25.90 -8.82 18.56
N ASP A 210 25.06 -9.80 18.82
CA ASP A 210 23.89 -10.12 18.01
C ASP A 210 22.65 -10.12 18.91
N VAL A 211 21.71 -9.22 18.59
CA VAL A 211 20.45 -9.03 19.33
C VAL A 211 19.33 -9.77 18.65
N SER A 212 18.62 -10.62 19.40
CA SER A 212 17.52 -11.42 18.89
C SER A 212 16.42 -10.59 18.23
N GLY A 213 15.97 -11.05 17.04
CA GLY A 213 14.96 -10.37 16.23
C GLY A 213 15.56 -9.30 15.32
N HIS A 214 14.72 -8.45 14.76
CA HIS A 214 15.11 -7.44 13.75
C HIS A 214 14.37 -6.11 13.95
N GLY A 215 14.81 -5.07 13.24
CA GLY A 215 14.17 -3.77 13.24
C GLY A 215 14.53 -2.90 14.44
N ALA A 216 13.73 -1.86 14.69
CA ALA A 216 14.03 -0.79 15.63
C ALA A 216 14.28 -1.28 17.06
N SER A 217 13.49 -2.24 17.55
CA SER A 217 13.63 -2.76 18.91
C SER A 217 14.98 -3.44 19.16
N SER A 218 15.54 -4.16 18.19
CA SER A 218 16.86 -4.76 18.29
C SER A 218 17.97 -3.73 18.14
N ALA A 219 17.80 -2.76 17.24
CA ALA A 219 18.73 -1.65 17.08
C ALA A 219 18.85 -0.76 18.33
N PHE A 220 17.75 -0.53 19.06
CA PHE A 220 17.82 0.21 20.34
C PHE A 220 18.66 -0.52 21.40
N VAL A 221 18.67 -1.84 21.39
CA VAL A 221 19.54 -2.60 22.28
C VAL A 221 21.01 -2.40 21.91
N THR A 222 21.36 -2.29 20.62
CA THR A 222 22.74 -2.00 20.21
C THR A 222 23.20 -0.60 20.67
N VAL A 223 22.29 0.39 20.62
CA VAL A 223 22.55 1.74 21.18
C VAL A 223 22.82 1.66 22.68
N LEU A 224 22.01 0.89 23.40
CA LEU A 224 22.17 0.68 24.82
C LEU A 224 23.50 -0.02 25.15
N LEU A 225 23.88 -1.04 24.39
CA LEU A 225 25.18 -1.71 24.54
C LEU A 225 26.33 -0.71 24.38
N LYS A 226 26.30 0.12 23.36
CA LYS A 226 27.32 1.17 23.14
C LYS A 226 27.39 2.15 24.33
N PHE A 227 26.23 2.57 24.82
CA PHE A 227 26.17 3.46 25.99
C PHE A 227 26.76 2.79 27.24
N MET A 228 26.39 1.53 27.53
CA MET A 228 26.87 0.78 28.70
C MET A 228 28.39 0.57 28.63
N THR A 229 28.92 0.16 27.51
CA THR A 229 30.37 -0.04 27.32
C THR A 229 31.15 1.25 27.44
N THR A 230 30.67 2.35 26.84
CA THR A 230 31.29 3.67 26.92
C THR A 230 31.30 4.19 28.37
N ARG A 231 30.18 3.99 29.10
CA ARG A 231 30.06 4.38 30.50
C ARG A 231 31.03 3.60 31.37
N LEU A 232 31.11 2.28 31.21
CA LEU A 232 32.07 1.45 31.94
C LEU A 232 33.54 1.92 31.74
N LEU A 233 33.89 2.21 30.48
CA LEU A 233 35.20 2.69 30.15
C LEU A 233 35.49 4.05 30.82
N TYR A 234 34.52 4.96 30.81
CA TYR A 234 34.65 6.27 31.43
C TYR A 234 34.83 6.17 32.97
N GLU A 235 33.96 5.36 33.62
CA GLU A 235 34.05 5.15 35.08
C GLU A 235 35.38 4.50 35.48
N SER A 236 35.85 3.51 34.72
CA SER A 236 37.15 2.86 34.95
C SER A 236 38.33 3.85 34.84
N ARG A 237 38.28 4.75 33.88
CA ARG A 237 39.32 5.80 33.71
C ARG A 237 39.28 6.81 34.85
N ARG A 238 38.09 7.25 35.27
CA ARG A 238 37.91 8.28 36.31
C ARG A 238 38.37 7.82 37.69
N ASN A 239 38.11 6.54 38.00
CA ASN A 239 38.39 6.01 39.33
C ASN A 239 39.87 5.59 39.53
N GLY A 240 40.73 5.71 38.49
CA GLY A 240 42.10 5.24 38.54
C GLY A 240 42.26 3.72 38.78
N THR A 241 41.13 3.04 38.92
CA THR A 241 41.01 1.62 39.00
C THR A 241 40.73 1.13 37.56
N LEU A 242 41.75 1.15 36.70
CA LEU A 242 41.75 0.24 35.57
C LEU A 242 42.06 -1.15 36.17
N PRO A 243 41.06 -1.88 36.66
CA PRO A 243 41.29 -3.28 37.02
C PRO A 243 41.80 -3.94 35.74
N GLU A 244 42.40 -5.09 35.84
CA GLU A 244 42.54 -5.95 34.70
C GLU A 244 41.17 -6.00 34.03
N PHE A 245 41.07 -5.32 32.89
CA PHE A 245 39.77 -5.22 32.16
C PHE A 245 39.43 -6.62 31.66
N LYS A 246 38.71 -7.39 32.49
CA LYS A 246 38.39 -8.78 32.23
C LYS A 246 37.10 -8.83 31.39
N PRO A 247 37.15 -9.36 30.17
CA PRO A 247 35.98 -9.47 29.32
C PRO A 247 34.77 -10.14 30.02
N SER A 248 35.02 -11.14 30.87
CA SER A 248 33.98 -11.82 31.63
C SER A 248 33.23 -10.93 32.62
N GLU A 249 33.92 -10.02 33.28
CA GLU A 249 33.29 -9.07 34.23
C GLU A 249 32.48 -8.01 33.48
N VAL A 250 32.97 -7.56 32.30
CA VAL A 250 32.27 -6.64 31.42
C VAL A 250 30.96 -7.28 30.90
N LEU A 251 31.05 -8.52 30.40
CA LEU A 251 29.85 -9.24 29.94
C LEU A 251 28.84 -9.44 31.08
N ALA A 252 29.30 -9.82 32.29
CA ALA A 252 28.42 -9.96 33.44
C ALA A 252 27.74 -8.62 33.85
N HIS A 253 28.45 -7.50 33.74
CA HIS A 253 27.88 -6.19 33.99
C HIS A 253 26.83 -5.81 32.96
N ILE A 254 27.13 -6.00 31.68
CA ILE A 254 26.19 -5.75 30.56
C ILE A 254 24.95 -6.62 30.74
N ASN A 255 25.12 -7.91 31.04
CA ASN A 255 23.99 -8.83 31.24
C ASN A 255 23.06 -8.36 32.36
N ARG A 256 23.61 -7.96 33.52
CA ARG A 256 22.79 -7.39 34.63
C ARG A 256 22.06 -6.13 34.20
N GLY A 257 22.72 -5.25 33.46
CA GLY A 257 22.11 -4.03 32.93
C GLY A 257 20.96 -4.33 31.97
N LEU A 258 21.14 -5.24 31.04
CA LEU A 258 20.12 -5.63 30.06
C LEU A 258 18.89 -6.28 30.75
N ILE A 259 19.09 -7.15 31.72
CA ILE A 259 17.99 -7.77 32.51
C ILE A 259 17.13 -6.69 33.17
N ASN A 260 17.75 -5.65 33.71
CA ASN A 260 17.04 -4.56 34.38
C ASN A 260 16.17 -3.72 33.42
N THR A 261 16.47 -3.71 32.12
CA THR A 261 15.69 -2.95 31.13
C THR A 261 14.32 -3.59 30.81
N LYS A 262 14.15 -4.87 31.11
CA LYS A 262 12.93 -5.66 30.79
C LYS A 262 12.50 -5.61 29.30
N LEU A 263 13.43 -5.41 28.40
CA LEU A 263 13.14 -5.29 26.96
C LEU A 263 12.76 -6.63 26.29
N GLY A 264 12.89 -7.77 27.00
CA GLY A 264 12.53 -9.08 26.47
C GLY A 264 13.39 -9.53 25.27
N LYS A 265 14.57 -8.96 25.11
CA LYS A 265 15.52 -9.29 24.03
C LYS A 265 16.68 -10.11 24.60
N HIS A 266 17.11 -11.10 23.81
CA HIS A 266 18.33 -11.86 24.08
C HIS A 266 19.47 -11.27 23.27
N VAL A 267 20.65 -11.23 23.88
CA VAL A 267 21.89 -10.74 23.23
C VAL A 267 22.94 -11.82 23.36
N THR A 268 23.50 -12.23 22.25
CA THR A 268 24.72 -13.02 22.24
C THR A 268 25.90 -12.07 22.04
N MET A 269 27.01 -12.31 22.73
CA MET A 269 28.14 -11.38 22.70
C MET A 269 29.47 -12.12 22.83
N LEU A 270 30.43 -11.72 21.97
CA LEU A 270 31.84 -12.04 22.09
C LEU A 270 32.56 -10.74 22.47
N GLY A 271 33.23 -10.70 23.59
CA GLY A 271 34.06 -9.57 24.00
C GLY A 271 35.51 -9.98 24.23
N GLY A 272 36.43 -9.17 23.77
CA GLY A 272 37.87 -9.42 23.91
C GLY A 272 38.70 -8.18 24.23
N VAL A 273 39.85 -8.43 24.80
CA VAL A 273 40.90 -7.43 25.08
C VAL A 273 42.22 -7.95 24.57
N ILE A 274 42.90 -7.15 23.79
CA ILE A 274 44.26 -7.37 23.29
C ILE A 274 45.22 -6.54 24.09
N ASP A 275 46.19 -7.17 24.76
CA ASP A 275 47.33 -6.52 25.38
C ASP A 275 48.45 -6.42 24.33
N LEU A 276 48.75 -5.20 23.92
CA LEU A 276 49.70 -4.88 22.82
C LEU A 276 51.16 -5.16 23.22
N GLU A 277 51.51 -5.03 24.52
CA GLU A 277 52.87 -5.34 24.97
C GLU A 277 53.10 -6.84 25.10
N LYS A 278 52.09 -7.57 25.62
CA LYS A 278 52.16 -9.01 25.83
C LYS A 278 51.82 -9.84 24.61
N ASN A 279 51.32 -9.22 23.56
CA ASN A 279 50.72 -9.89 22.39
C ASN A 279 49.74 -10.99 22.79
N CYS A 280 48.86 -10.70 23.74
CA CYS A 280 47.93 -11.64 24.32
C CYS A 280 46.48 -11.20 24.11
N LEU A 281 45.63 -12.09 23.61
CA LEU A 281 44.20 -11.90 23.50
C LEU A 281 43.51 -12.63 24.66
N THR A 282 42.74 -11.88 25.45
CA THR A 282 41.82 -12.45 26.46
C THR A 282 40.38 -12.21 25.97
N TYR A 283 39.55 -13.21 25.94
CA TYR A 283 38.18 -13.07 25.48
C TYR A 283 37.17 -13.83 26.35
N SER A 284 35.91 -13.47 26.23
CA SER A 284 34.76 -14.17 26.84
C SER A 284 33.58 -14.20 25.89
N ILE A 285 32.81 -15.26 25.97
CA ILE A 285 31.65 -15.52 25.09
C ILE A 285 30.40 -15.61 25.96
N GLY A 286 29.37 -14.84 25.61
CA GLY A 286 28.03 -14.93 26.20
C GLY A 286 27.04 -15.40 25.14
N GLY A 287 26.90 -16.73 24.97
CA GLY A 287 25.95 -17.32 24.03
C GLY A 287 26.24 -17.12 22.54
N HIS A 288 27.32 -16.45 22.18
CA HIS A 288 27.71 -16.20 20.79
C HIS A 288 28.47 -17.43 20.26
N LEU A 289 27.91 -18.10 19.26
CA LEU A 289 28.59 -19.20 18.60
C LEU A 289 29.59 -18.63 17.61
N PRO A 290 30.85 -19.03 17.63
CA PRO A 290 31.77 -18.73 16.54
C PRO A 290 31.21 -19.35 15.26
N ARG A 291 30.68 -18.54 14.36
CA ARG A 291 30.34 -19.01 13.02
C ARG A 291 31.61 -19.52 12.38
N SER A 292 31.51 -20.69 11.78
CA SER A 292 32.58 -21.44 11.15
C SER A 292 33.65 -20.54 10.55
N GLU A 293 34.83 -20.58 11.14
CA GLU A 293 36.01 -20.01 10.57
C GLU A 293 36.23 -20.65 9.21
N GLU A 294 36.34 -19.88 8.14
CA GLU A 294 37.18 -20.30 7.03
C GLU A 294 38.58 -20.38 7.59
N ARG A 295 38.98 -21.55 8.07
CA ARG A 295 40.36 -21.86 8.38
C ARG A 295 41.15 -21.75 7.10
N ARG A 296 41.70 -20.57 6.85
CA ARG A 296 42.92 -20.53 6.02
C ARG A 296 43.97 -21.25 6.83
N VAL A 297 44.22 -22.49 6.41
CA VAL A 297 45.32 -23.29 6.91
C VAL A 297 46.62 -22.62 6.44
N GLY A 298 47.05 -21.66 7.24
CA GLY A 298 48.38 -21.07 7.20
C GLY A 298 49.00 -21.28 8.56
N LYS A 299 50.11 -21.99 8.59
CA LYS A 299 50.84 -22.45 9.74
C LYS A 299 50.80 -21.47 10.93
N GLU A 300 50.46 -22.05 12.09
CA GLU A 300 50.74 -21.57 13.46
C GLU A 300 49.97 -20.37 13.99
N CYS A 301 48.74 -20.60 14.47
CA CYS A 301 48.28 -19.98 15.72
C CYS A 301 48.15 -21.10 16.75
N ARG A 302 49.08 -21.19 17.66
CA ARG A 302 48.87 -21.83 18.97
C ARG A 302 48.06 -20.90 19.80
N LEU A 303 46.81 -21.24 20.08
CA LEU A 303 46.02 -20.71 21.17
C LEU A 303 46.39 -21.39 22.46
#